data_b8dfed0db4c69d612f4b4844485e25cd
#
_entry.id   b8dfed0db4c69d612f4b4844485e25cd
#
_cell.length_a   1.000
_cell.length_b   1.000
_cell.length_c   1.000
_cell.angle_alpha   90.00
_cell.angle_beta   90.00
_cell.angle_gamma   90.00
#
_symmetry.space_group_name_H-M   'P 1'
#
loop_
_entity.id
_entity.type
_entity.pdbx_description
1 polymer ?
#
loop_
_entity_poly.entity_id
_entity_poly.type
_entity_poly.pdbx_seq_one_letter_code
_entity_poly.pdbx_strand_id
1 'polypeptide(L)'
;MDGQDVPADAAPGVSGGEPAPRAPESGGAEAATMRDLLSGALLADDPTEPLLELLRSGWAERIVPELPALELEQDPIHRHKDVLAHTVAVTAKTRPDLRLRLAALFHDIGKPATRSYEGGKVSFHQHEAVGAKITRRRLRALEYPEDVVADVTELVRLSGRFKGFSGGWSDAAVRRYARDAGHLLGHLNELVRCDCTTRDRARAEELQHHVDELEERIRQLAEAERRAAERPLLDGHAVMQHLGLGAGPEVGEALRFLLQLRRRAPDLGVEETERRLDEWWAERRDVTD
;
A
#
# COMPACT_ATOMS: atom_id res chain seq x y z
N MET A 1 7.85 -0.12 78.60
CA MET A 1 8.34 -1.41 78.16
C MET A 1 7.85 -1.61 76.78
N ASP A 2 8.62 -1.21 76.01
CA ASP A 2 9.54 -1.61 74.98
C ASP A 2 8.82 -1.76 73.66
N GLY A 3 8.94 -0.67 72.90
CA GLY A 3 8.70 -0.63 71.49
C GLY A 3 9.84 -1.32 70.75
N GLN A 4 9.51 -2.10 69.71
CA GLN A 4 10.49 -2.48 68.71
C GLN A 4 9.99 -2.00 67.35
N ASP A 5 10.73 -0.99 66.85
CA ASP A 5 10.72 -0.55 65.46
C ASP A 5 11.13 -1.71 64.55
N VAL A 6 10.31 -1.99 63.54
CA VAL A 6 10.69 -2.85 62.41
C VAL A 6 10.99 -1.91 61.24
N PRO A 7 12.19 -1.95 60.60
CA PRO A 7 12.50 -1.13 59.45
C PRO A 7 11.79 -1.63 58.20
N ALA A 8 11.25 -0.69 57.43
CA ALA A 8 10.64 -0.93 56.12
C ALA A 8 11.67 -1.52 55.15
N ASP A 9 11.33 -2.67 54.60
CA ASP A 9 12.10 -3.40 53.61
C ASP A 9 12.04 -2.64 52.27
N ALA A 10 13.21 -2.40 51.72
CA ALA A 10 13.41 -1.65 50.47
C ALA A 10 13.00 -2.54 49.28
N ALA A 11 12.15 -2.02 48.40
CA ALA A 11 11.82 -2.63 47.14
C ALA A 11 13.09 -2.87 46.30
N PRO A 12 13.23 -4.04 45.63
CA PRO A 12 14.38 -4.26 44.74
C PRO A 12 14.30 -3.37 43.50
N GLY A 13 15.37 -2.64 43.27
CA GLY A 13 15.55 -1.78 42.10
C GLY A 13 15.34 -2.56 40.80
N VAL A 14 14.52 -2.02 39.95
CA VAL A 14 14.40 -2.45 38.57
C VAL A 14 15.77 -2.20 37.91
N SER A 15 16.50 -3.29 37.69
CA SER A 15 17.76 -3.27 36.92
C SER A 15 17.42 -2.79 35.53
N GLY A 16 17.96 -1.61 35.17
CA GLY A 16 17.91 -1.09 33.82
C GLY A 16 18.53 -2.09 32.86
N GLY A 17 17.69 -2.65 32.00
CA GLY A 17 18.14 -3.46 30.89
C GLY A 17 19.08 -2.64 30.03
N GLU A 18 20.27 -3.14 29.78
CA GLU A 18 21.21 -2.54 28.84
C GLU A 18 20.51 -2.24 27.50
N PRO A 19 20.67 -1.05 26.95
CA PRO A 19 20.14 -0.76 25.61
C PRO A 19 20.78 -1.75 24.61
N ALA A 20 19.96 -2.36 23.80
CA ALA A 20 20.40 -3.25 22.71
C ALA A 20 21.58 -2.60 21.96
N PRO A 21 22.60 -3.38 21.55
CA PRO A 21 23.81 -2.85 20.94
C PRO A 21 23.45 -1.94 19.77
N ARG A 22 23.92 -0.69 19.82
CA ARG A 22 23.83 0.24 18.69
C ARG A 22 24.47 -0.43 17.50
N ALA A 23 23.72 -0.48 16.38
CA ALA A 23 24.32 -0.83 15.11
C ALA A 23 25.59 0.05 14.92
N PRO A 24 26.69 -0.53 14.44
CA PRO A 24 27.92 0.23 14.20
C PRO A 24 27.55 1.43 13.31
N GLU A 25 28.05 2.61 13.68
CA GLU A 25 28.04 3.79 12.82
C GLU A 25 29.00 3.45 11.65
N SER A 26 28.47 2.76 10.64
CA SER A 26 29.20 2.47 9.41
C SER A 26 29.41 3.78 8.68
N GLY A 27 30.65 4.17 8.45
CA GLY A 27 30.97 5.35 7.64
C GLY A 27 30.24 5.26 6.28
N GLY A 28 29.81 6.38 5.72
CA GLY A 28 28.94 6.43 4.53
C GLY A 28 29.37 5.54 3.37
N ALA A 29 30.69 5.27 3.20
CA ALA A 29 31.21 4.35 2.18
C ALA A 29 30.82 2.88 2.42
N GLU A 30 30.73 2.43 3.68
CA GLU A 30 30.30 1.06 4.00
C GLU A 30 28.79 0.90 3.82
N ALA A 31 28.00 1.88 4.22
CA ALA A 31 26.56 1.91 4.01
C ALA A 31 26.21 1.87 2.51
N ALA A 32 26.91 2.67 1.70
CA ALA A 32 26.75 2.67 0.25
C ALA A 32 27.08 1.30 -0.36
N THR A 33 28.17 0.66 0.07
CA THR A 33 28.54 -0.69 -0.40
C THR A 33 27.47 -1.72 -0.05
N MET A 34 26.95 -1.70 1.19
CA MET A 34 25.89 -2.61 1.62
C MET A 34 24.57 -2.37 0.86
N ARG A 35 24.21 -1.11 0.62
CA ARG A 35 23.06 -0.74 -0.21
C ARG A 35 23.20 -1.27 -1.63
N ASP A 36 24.37 -1.10 -2.23
CA ASP A 36 24.63 -1.50 -3.62
C ASP A 36 24.63 -3.03 -3.77
N LEU A 37 25.18 -3.76 -2.80
CA LEU A 37 25.10 -5.23 -2.74
C LEU A 37 23.63 -5.70 -2.65
N LEU A 38 22.84 -5.13 -1.75
CA LEU A 38 21.42 -5.49 -1.61
C LEU A 38 20.63 -5.14 -2.87
N SER A 39 20.83 -3.92 -3.39
CA SER A 39 20.11 -3.46 -4.59
C SER A 39 20.48 -4.31 -5.81
N GLY A 40 21.75 -4.66 -5.96
CA GLY A 40 22.23 -5.54 -7.05
C GLY A 40 21.61 -6.93 -6.97
N ALA A 41 21.54 -7.52 -5.77
CA ALA A 41 20.89 -8.82 -5.57
C ALA A 41 19.39 -8.76 -5.88
N LEU A 42 18.72 -7.68 -5.43
CA LEU A 42 17.28 -7.50 -5.66
C LEU A 42 16.93 -7.20 -7.13
N LEU A 43 17.80 -6.52 -7.87
CA LEU A 43 17.54 -6.13 -9.27
C LEU A 43 18.01 -7.18 -10.29
N ALA A 44 18.59 -8.31 -9.85
CA ALA A 44 18.87 -9.43 -10.73
C ALA A 44 17.59 -9.95 -11.41
N ASP A 45 17.70 -10.54 -12.59
CA ASP A 45 16.54 -11.14 -13.30
C ASP A 45 15.81 -12.14 -12.40
N ASP A 46 16.54 -13.04 -11.78
CA ASP A 46 16.08 -13.89 -10.67
C ASP A 46 16.90 -13.55 -9.40
N PRO A 47 16.28 -12.92 -8.40
CA PRO A 47 16.95 -12.53 -7.17
C PRO A 47 17.18 -13.70 -6.19
N THR A 48 16.68 -14.91 -6.48
CA THR A 48 16.72 -16.05 -5.56
C THR A 48 18.15 -16.40 -5.15
N GLU A 49 19.01 -16.75 -6.10
CA GLU A 49 20.39 -17.12 -5.81
C GLU A 49 21.23 -15.96 -5.26
N PRO A 50 21.15 -14.73 -5.79
CA PRO A 50 21.82 -13.58 -5.18
C PRO A 50 21.44 -13.34 -3.71
N LEU A 51 20.16 -13.46 -3.34
CA LEU A 51 19.71 -13.31 -1.96
C LEU A 51 20.21 -14.45 -1.07
N LEU A 52 20.15 -15.70 -1.55
CA LEU A 52 20.68 -16.85 -0.82
C LEU A 52 22.18 -16.75 -0.63
N GLU A 53 22.92 -16.18 -1.58
CA GLU A 53 24.35 -15.94 -1.44
C GLU A 53 24.66 -14.87 -0.38
N LEU A 54 23.87 -13.80 -0.30
CA LEU A 54 23.99 -12.82 0.79
C LEU A 54 23.77 -13.46 2.17
N LEU A 55 22.85 -14.43 2.27
CA LEU A 55 22.62 -15.18 3.50
C LEU A 55 23.79 -16.12 3.82
N ARG A 56 24.25 -16.91 2.87
CA ARG A 56 25.36 -17.89 3.06
C ARG A 56 26.70 -17.23 3.38
N SER A 57 26.96 -16.07 2.79
CA SER A 57 28.22 -15.32 3.01
C SER A 57 28.22 -14.47 4.29
N GLY A 58 27.07 -14.40 5.01
CA GLY A 58 26.93 -13.56 6.21
C GLY A 58 26.72 -12.07 5.92
N TRP A 59 26.65 -11.66 4.65
CA TRP A 59 26.36 -10.27 4.31
C TRP A 59 24.94 -9.87 4.73
N ALA A 60 23.97 -10.78 4.64
CA ALA A 60 22.60 -10.50 5.06
C ALA A 60 22.52 -10.03 6.52
N GLU A 61 23.29 -10.62 7.45
CA GLU A 61 23.35 -10.23 8.86
C GLU A 61 23.90 -8.81 9.05
N ARG A 62 24.82 -8.37 8.18
CA ARG A 62 25.41 -7.03 8.23
C ARG A 62 24.45 -5.98 7.62
N ILE A 63 23.77 -6.33 6.54
CA ILE A 63 22.89 -5.43 5.78
C ILE A 63 21.51 -5.31 6.48
N VAL A 64 20.86 -6.43 6.79
CA VAL A 64 19.56 -6.54 7.44
C VAL A 64 19.65 -7.60 8.54
N PRO A 65 20.15 -7.26 9.75
CA PRO A 65 20.34 -8.21 10.85
C PRO A 65 19.10 -9.00 11.27
N GLU A 66 17.90 -8.50 10.93
CA GLU A 66 16.64 -9.17 11.22
C GLU A 66 16.30 -10.25 10.19
N LEU A 67 16.93 -10.27 9.02
CA LEU A 67 16.57 -11.19 7.94
C LEU A 67 16.82 -12.66 8.29
N PRO A 68 17.94 -13.06 8.88
CA PRO A 68 18.16 -14.45 9.33
C PRO A 68 17.17 -14.93 10.38
N ALA A 69 16.62 -14.02 11.20
CA ALA A 69 15.60 -14.36 12.18
C ALA A 69 14.25 -14.79 11.56
N LEU A 70 14.09 -14.60 10.24
CA LEU A 70 12.93 -15.14 9.50
C LEU A 70 13.04 -16.66 9.26
N GLU A 71 14.18 -17.29 9.54
CA GLU A 71 14.31 -18.75 9.56
C GLU A 71 13.52 -19.32 10.72
N LEU A 72 12.20 -19.24 10.61
CA LEU A 72 11.24 -19.69 11.61
C LEU A 72 10.03 -20.35 10.96
N GLU A 73 9.50 -21.36 11.63
CA GLU A 73 8.28 -22.04 11.20
C GLU A 73 7.07 -21.12 11.35
N GLN A 74 6.34 -20.90 10.25
CA GLN A 74 5.13 -20.08 10.24
C GLN A 74 3.95 -20.75 10.98
N ASP A 75 3.91 -22.09 10.97
CA ASP A 75 2.84 -22.89 11.56
C ASP A 75 3.42 -24.22 12.06
N PRO A 76 3.23 -24.59 13.36
CA PRO A 76 3.71 -25.86 13.90
C PRO A 76 3.09 -27.10 13.23
N ILE A 77 1.91 -26.96 12.59
CA ILE A 77 1.24 -28.04 11.86
C ILE A 77 1.84 -28.17 10.43
N HIS A 78 2.26 -27.03 9.84
CA HIS A 78 2.81 -26.97 8.48
C HIS A 78 4.30 -26.62 8.53
N ARG A 79 5.11 -27.47 9.16
CA ARG A 79 6.55 -27.26 9.41
C ARG A 79 7.41 -26.95 8.19
N HIS A 80 6.88 -27.18 6.97
CA HIS A 80 7.56 -26.90 5.69
C HIS A 80 7.42 -25.47 5.21
N LYS A 81 6.76 -24.59 5.98
CA LYS A 81 6.60 -23.15 5.65
C LYS A 81 7.54 -22.31 6.50
N ASP A 82 8.78 -22.22 6.07
CA ASP A 82 9.75 -21.27 6.57
C ASP A 82 9.46 -19.87 6.03
N VAL A 83 9.43 -18.87 6.92
CA VAL A 83 9.13 -17.47 6.57
C VAL A 83 10.24 -16.89 5.70
N LEU A 84 11.51 -17.26 5.91
CA LEU A 84 12.62 -16.79 5.08
C LEU A 84 12.50 -17.31 3.64
N ALA A 85 12.27 -18.60 3.47
CA ALA A 85 12.08 -19.22 2.16
C ALA A 85 10.83 -18.64 1.45
N HIS A 86 9.74 -18.36 2.19
CA HIS A 86 8.58 -17.66 1.68
C HIS A 86 8.96 -16.25 1.20
N THR A 87 9.66 -15.47 2.01
CA THR A 87 10.08 -14.10 1.70
C THR A 87 10.94 -14.04 0.43
N VAL A 88 11.92 -14.94 0.28
CA VAL A 88 12.73 -15.05 -0.94
C VAL A 88 11.85 -15.38 -2.15
N ALA A 89 10.94 -16.33 -2.02
CA ALA A 89 10.03 -16.72 -3.11
C ALA A 89 9.07 -15.59 -3.52
N VAL A 90 8.55 -14.82 -2.56
CA VAL A 90 7.72 -13.63 -2.85
C VAL A 90 8.54 -12.57 -3.59
N THR A 91 9.76 -12.29 -3.12
CA THR A 91 10.66 -11.33 -3.77
C THR A 91 10.99 -11.72 -5.21
N ALA A 92 11.24 -13.01 -5.46
CA ALA A 92 11.54 -13.52 -6.80
C ALA A 92 10.34 -13.43 -7.77
N LYS A 93 9.12 -13.50 -7.26
CA LYS A 93 7.91 -13.37 -8.08
C LYS A 93 7.60 -11.93 -8.51
N THR A 94 8.11 -10.93 -7.80
CA THR A 94 7.86 -9.52 -8.14
C THR A 94 8.72 -9.09 -9.33
N ARG A 95 8.19 -8.18 -10.17
CA ARG A 95 8.99 -7.59 -11.24
C ARG A 95 10.26 -6.91 -10.69
N PRO A 96 11.30 -6.69 -11.52
CA PRO A 96 12.57 -6.08 -11.11
C PRO A 96 12.41 -4.55 -10.88
N ASP A 97 11.65 -4.19 -9.86
CA ASP A 97 11.46 -2.83 -9.35
C ASP A 97 12.02 -2.76 -7.93
N LEU A 98 12.94 -1.84 -7.67
CA LEU A 98 13.65 -1.78 -6.40
C LEU A 98 12.71 -1.57 -5.20
N ARG A 99 11.73 -0.66 -5.32
CA ARG A 99 10.77 -0.38 -4.23
C ARG A 99 9.93 -1.61 -3.92
N LEU A 100 9.44 -2.26 -4.97
CA LEU A 100 8.61 -3.45 -4.84
C LEU A 100 9.38 -4.63 -4.23
N ARG A 101 10.59 -4.88 -4.73
CA ARG A 101 11.43 -5.99 -4.23
C ARG A 101 11.96 -5.75 -2.83
N LEU A 102 12.26 -4.52 -2.46
CA LEU A 102 12.52 -4.15 -1.07
C LEU A 102 11.28 -4.39 -0.21
N ALA A 103 10.09 -3.96 -0.66
CA ALA A 103 8.85 -4.20 0.07
C ALA A 103 8.57 -5.71 0.23
N ALA A 104 8.80 -6.51 -0.80
CA ALA A 104 8.68 -7.96 -0.76
C ALA A 104 9.68 -8.60 0.22
N LEU A 105 10.92 -8.14 0.25
CA LEU A 105 11.94 -8.62 1.20
C LEU A 105 11.59 -8.27 2.66
N PHE A 106 10.95 -7.12 2.88
CA PHE A 106 10.67 -6.62 4.24
C PHE A 106 9.24 -6.87 4.72
N HIS A 107 8.31 -7.38 3.89
CA HIS A 107 6.88 -7.46 4.25
C HIS A 107 6.62 -8.27 5.53
N ASP A 108 7.39 -9.31 5.77
CA ASP A 108 7.28 -10.22 6.90
C ASP A 108 8.35 -10.00 7.99
N ILE A 109 9.22 -9.00 7.86
CA ILE A 109 10.38 -8.77 8.74
C ILE A 109 9.99 -8.53 10.21
N GLY A 110 8.76 -8.18 10.47
CA GLY A 110 8.22 -7.99 11.82
C GLY A 110 7.75 -9.27 12.51
N LYS A 111 7.62 -10.40 11.80
CA LYS A 111 7.10 -11.66 12.33
C LYS A 111 7.88 -12.20 13.53
N PRO A 112 9.24 -12.23 13.52
CA PRO A 112 9.99 -12.73 14.68
C PRO A 112 9.68 -11.97 15.97
N ALA A 113 9.57 -10.64 15.88
CA ALA A 113 9.33 -9.77 17.04
C ALA A 113 7.89 -9.79 17.56
N THR A 114 6.93 -10.33 16.77
CA THR A 114 5.50 -10.34 17.11
C THR A 114 4.94 -11.75 17.25
N ARG A 115 5.80 -12.76 17.20
CA ARG A 115 5.40 -14.15 17.35
C ARG A 115 4.81 -14.42 18.73
N SER A 116 3.58 -14.91 18.78
CA SER A 116 2.92 -15.35 20.01
C SER A 116 2.26 -16.71 19.83
N TYR A 117 2.02 -17.39 20.96
CA TYR A 117 1.37 -18.70 21.00
C TYR A 117 0.10 -18.58 21.84
N GLU A 118 -1.05 -18.73 21.21
CA GLU A 118 -2.34 -18.69 21.86
C GLU A 118 -3.18 -19.88 21.42
N GLY A 119 -3.65 -20.67 22.38
CA GLY A 119 -4.51 -21.83 22.11
C GLY A 119 -3.89 -22.87 21.17
N GLY A 120 -2.57 -23.07 21.21
CA GLY A 120 -1.84 -23.99 20.32
C GLY A 120 -1.64 -23.48 18.88
N LYS A 121 -1.99 -22.23 18.60
CA LYS A 121 -1.78 -21.57 17.30
C LYS A 121 -0.71 -20.50 17.41
N VAL A 122 0.10 -20.37 16.35
CA VAL A 122 1.04 -19.26 16.20
C VAL A 122 0.30 -18.07 15.60
N SER A 123 0.53 -16.88 16.16
CA SER A 123 0.03 -15.63 15.61
C SER A 123 1.16 -14.59 15.53
N PHE A 124 0.96 -13.58 14.66
CA PHE A 124 1.92 -12.51 14.40
C PHE A 124 1.18 -11.16 14.35
N HIS A 125 0.48 -10.83 15.44
CA HIS A 125 -0.34 -9.62 15.46
C HIS A 125 0.50 -8.36 15.25
N GLN A 126 0.04 -7.48 14.36
CA GLN A 126 0.69 -6.19 14.01
C GLN A 126 2.12 -6.33 13.45
N HIS A 127 2.50 -7.47 12.87
CA HIS A 127 3.82 -7.63 12.30
C HIS A 127 4.10 -6.62 11.17
N GLU A 128 3.09 -6.19 10.42
CA GLU A 128 3.20 -5.16 9.39
C GLU A 128 3.62 -3.80 9.99
N ALA A 129 3.05 -3.41 11.13
CA ALA A 129 3.40 -2.16 11.79
C ALA A 129 4.80 -2.20 12.41
N VAL A 130 5.19 -3.33 12.99
CA VAL A 130 6.55 -3.55 13.52
C VAL A 130 7.54 -3.63 12.36
N GLY A 131 7.20 -4.38 11.30
CA GLY A 131 7.99 -4.51 10.08
C GLY A 131 8.28 -3.15 9.44
N ALA A 132 7.27 -2.28 9.32
CA ALA A 132 7.45 -0.93 8.79
C ALA A 132 8.44 -0.09 9.59
N LYS A 133 8.47 -0.22 10.93
CA LYS A 133 9.47 0.47 11.76
C LYS A 133 10.89 -0.06 11.53
N ILE A 134 11.03 -1.39 11.42
CA ILE A 134 12.30 -2.04 11.10
C ILE A 134 12.79 -1.59 9.73
N THR A 135 11.93 -1.68 8.71
CA THR A 135 12.21 -1.27 7.33
C THR A 135 12.74 0.14 7.26
N ARG A 136 12.03 1.11 7.84
CA ARG A 136 12.45 2.52 7.87
C ARG A 136 13.83 2.69 8.48
N ARG A 137 14.08 2.05 9.63
CA ARG A 137 15.37 2.12 10.31
C ARG A 137 16.51 1.55 9.44
N ARG A 138 16.28 0.39 8.82
CA ARG A 138 17.31 -0.29 8.01
C ARG A 138 17.60 0.44 6.70
N LEU A 139 16.57 0.88 5.98
CA LEU A 139 16.78 1.60 4.74
C LEU A 139 17.47 2.95 4.95
N ARG A 140 17.19 3.66 6.06
CA ARG A 140 17.93 4.87 6.42
C ARG A 140 19.38 4.58 6.79
N ALA A 141 19.66 3.51 7.54
CA ALA A 141 21.02 3.09 7.87
C ALA A 141 21.83 2.68 6.63
N LEU A 142 21.17 2.22 5.58
CA LEU A 142 21.74 1.90 4.28
C LEU A 142 21.77 3.12 3.34
N GLU A 143 21.40 4.30 3.80
CA GLU A 143 21.38 5.56 3.05
C GLU A 143 20.59 5.47 1.73
N TYR A 144 19.44 4.77 1.74
CA TYR A 144 18.49 4.86 0.64
C TYR A 144 17.85 6.27 0.60
N PRO A 145 17.50 6.80 -0.59
CA PRO A 145 16.76 8.05 -0.72
C PRO A 145 15.48 8.05 0.11
N GLU A 146 15.10 9.17 0.73
CA GLU A 146 13.95 9.25 1.64
C GLU A 146 12.62 8.93 0.97
N ASP A 147 12.47 9.18 -0.32
CA ASP A 147 11.30 8.78 -1.11
C ASP A 147 11.21 7.24 -1.22
N VAL A 148 12.33 6.55 -1.43
CA VAL A 148 12.39 5.08 -1.39
C VAL A 148 12.08 4.56 0.01
N VAL A 149 12.67 5.17 1.04
CA VAL A 149 12.40 4.80 2.45
C VAL A 149 10.93 4.94 2.78
N ALA A 150 10.30 6.06 2.39
CA ALA A 150 8.89 6.33 2.64
C ALA A 150 7.99 5.30 1.92
N ASP A 151 8.20 5.10 0.63
CA ASP A 151 7.40 4.22 -0.21
C ASP A 151 7.47 2.75 0.26
N VAL A 152 8.69 2.24 0.50
CA VAL A 152 8.87 0.86 0.96
C VAL A 152 8.31 0.65 2.35
N THR A 153 8.51 1.61 3.27
CA THR A 153 7.92 1.56 4.61
C THR A 153 6.40 1.48 4.56
N GLU A 154 5.77 2.27 3.68
CA GLU A 154 4.33 2.30 3.54
C GLU A 154 3.80 1.02 2.89
N LEU A 155 4.45 0.47 1.87
CA LEU A 155 4.11 -0.82 1.28
C LEU A 155 4.14 -1.94 2.32
N VAL A 156 5.18 -2.02 3.15
CA VAL A 156 5.26 -2.99 4.25
C VAL A 156 4.14 -2.80 5.26
N ARG A 157 3.82 -1.55 5.64
CA ARG A 157 2.71 -1.25 6.56
C ARG A 157 1.35 -1.67 6.00
N LEU A 158 1.16 -1.61 4.69
CA LEU A 158 -0.09 -1.91 4.01
C LEU A 158 -0.20 -3.36 3.55
N SER A 159 0.87 -4.16 3.55
CA SER A 159 0.92 -5.52 2.99
C SER A 159 -0.19 -6.45 3.50
N GLY A 160 -0.57 -6.32 4.77
CA GLY A 160 -1.66 -7.12 5.36
C GLY A 160 -3.08 -6.63 5.09
N ARG A 161 -3.27 -5.47 4.43
CA ARG A 161 -4.59 -4.83 4.27
C ARG A 161 -5.57 -5.61 3.40
N PHE A 162 -5.08 -6.40 2.47
CA PHE A 162 -5.92 -7.20 1.56
C PHE A 162 -6.58 -8.41 2.24
N LYS A 163 -6.11 -8.85 3.40
CA LYS A 163 -6.54 -10.08 4.10
C LYS A 163 -8.03 -10.17 4.45
N GLY A 164 -8.86 -9.26 4.06
CA GLY A 164 -10.31 -9.30 4.31
C GLY A 164 -11.15 -9.12 3.06
N PHE A 165 -10.55 -9.08 1.88
CA PHE A 165 -11.28 -8.77 0.64
C PHE A 165 -12.19 -9.91 0.16
N SER A 166 -11.84 -11.16 0.39
CA SER A 166 -12.62 -12.34 -0.04
C SER A 166 -14.08 -12.38 0.46
N GLY A 167 -14.44 -11.54 1.43
CA GLY A 167 -15.81 -11.42 1.97
C GLY A 167 -16.67 -10.31 1.36
N GLY A 168 -16.18 -9.61 0.33
CA GLY A 168 -16.90 -8.50 -0.30
C GLY A 168 -16.83 -7.21 0.51
N TRP A 169 -15.81 -6.39 0.27
CA TRP A 169 -15.73 -5.05 0.86
C TRP A 169 -16.85 -4.14 0.38
N SER A 170 -17.29 -3.22 1.23
CA SER A 170 -18.13 -2.09 0.80
C SER A 170 -17.33 -1.14 -0.09
N ASP A 171 -18.04 -0.32 -0.91
CA ASP A 171 -17.41 0.71 -1.73
C ASP A 171 -16.56 1.68 -0.90
N ALA A 172 -17.01 2.00 0.32
CA ALA A 172 -16.23 2.83 1.24
C ALA A 172 -14.91 2.19 1.65
N ALA A 173 -14.87 0.86 1.84
CA ALA A 173 -13.66 0.12 2.17
C ALA A 173 -12.70 0.07 0.97
N VAL A 174 -13.22 -0.16 -0.25
CA VAL A 174 -12.45 -0.13 -1.51
C VAL A 174 -11.82 1.25 -1.73
N ARG A 175 -12.60 2.33 -1.59
CA ARG A 175 -12.09 3.71 -1.69
C ARG A 175 -11.01 3.99 -0.66
N ARG A 176 -11.20 3.52 0.57
CA ARG A 176 -10.20 3.71 1.63
C ARG A 176 -8.90 2.97 1.31
N TYR A 177 -8.98 1.72 0.83
CA TYR A 177 -7.81 0.96 0.41
C TYR A 177 -7.03 1.69 -0.70
N ALA A 178 -7.71 2.12 -1.77
CA ALA A 178 -7.08 2.85 -2.87
C ALA A 178 -6.47 4.18 -2.42
N ARG A 179 -7.19 4.94 -1.57
CA ARG A 179 -6.71 6.22 -1.04
C ARG A 179 -5.51 6.05 -0.12
N ASP A 180 -5.54 5.05 0.78
CA ASP A 180 -4.46 4.78 1.72
C ASP A 180 -3.18 4.33 0.97
N ALA A 181 -3.32 3.60 -0.14
CA ALA A 181 -2.21 3.20 -0.98
C ALA A 181 -1.70 4.34 -1.90
N GLY A 182 -2.58 5.23 -2.33
CA GLY A 182 -2.22 6.36 -3.18
C GLY A 182 -1.44 5.95 -4.43
N HIS A 183 -0.29 6.57 -4.67
CA HIS A 183 0.58 6.28 -5.81
C HIS A 183 1.22 4.87 -5.75
N LEU A 184 1.20 4.23 -4.59
CA LEU A 184 1.74 2.87 -4.38
C LEU A 184 0.74 1.76 -4.69
N LEU A 185 -0.50 2.09 -5.11
CA LEU A 185 -1.57 1.10 -5.31
C LEU A 185 -1.17 -0.06 -6.23
N GLY A 186 -0.52 0.24 -7.35
CA GLY A 186 -0.03 -0.80 -8.27
C GLY A 186 1.03 -1.71 -7.66
N HIS A 187 1.96 -1.14 -6.87
CA HIS A 187 2.97 -1.92 -6.15
C HIS A 187 2.34 -2.79 -5.05
N LEU A 188 1.38 -2.24 -4.31
CA LEU A 188 0.69 -2.98 -3.25
C LEU A 188 -0.10 -4.15 -3.82
N ASN A 189 -0.85 -3.96 -4.90
CA ASN A 189 -1.62 -5.02 -5.54
C ASN A 189 -0.70 -6.12 -6.09
N GLU A 190 0.43 -5.76 -6.69
CA GLU A 190 1.42 -6.74 -7.16
C GLU A 190 2.05 -7.50 -6.00
N LEU A 191 2.42 -6.82 -4.91
CA LEU A 191 2.93 -7.48 -3.71
C LEU A 191 1.92 -8.51 -3.19
N VAL A 192 0.63 -8.16 -3.10
CA VAL A 192 -0.44 -9.08 -2.70
C VAL A 192 -0.54 -10.29 -3.63
N ARG A 193 -0.45 -10.09 -4.93
CA ARG A 193 -0.43 -11.19 -5.92
C ARG A 193 0.73 -12.15 -5.70
N CYS A 194 1.91 -11.60 -5.42
CA CYS A 194 3.15 -12.36 -5.24
C CYS A 194 3.25 -13.05 -3.87
N ASP A 195 2.61 -12.51 -2.83
CA ASP A 195 2.58 -13.06 -1.47
C ASP A 195 1.90 -14.45 -1.40
N CYS A 196 1.15 -14.81 -2.42
CA CYS A 196 0.60 -16.16 -2.55
C CYS A 196 1.66 -17.17 -3.01
N THR A 197 2.22 -17.93 -2.09
CA THR A 197 3.19 -19.00 -2.37
C THR A 197 2.60 -20.40 -2.21
N THR A 198 1.26 -20.54 -2.26
CA THR A 198 0.60 -21.84 -2.20
C THR A 198 0.93 -22.71 -3.40
N ARG A 199 1.03 -24.03 -3.17
CA ARG A 199 1.13 -25.03 -4.25
C ARG A 199 -0.25 -25.40 -4.83
N ASP A 200 -1.31 -25.03 -4.14
CA ASP A 200 -2.68 -25.20 -4.61
C ASP A 200 -2.98 -24.17 -5.71
N ARG A 201 -3.06 -24.65 -6.94
CA ARG A 201 -3.29 -23.83 -8.12
C ARG A 201 -4.64 -23.12 -8.10
N ALA A 202 -5.71 -23.82 -7.65
CA ALA A 202 -7.04 -23.24 -7.59
C ALA A 202 -7.08 -22.06 -6.61
N ARG A 203 -6.44 -22.21 -5.44
CA ARG A 203 -6.33 -21.14 -4.45
C ARG A 203 -5.47 -19.96 -4.95
N ALA A 204 -4.43 -20.23 -5.72
CA ALA A 204 -3.63 -19.17 -6.34
C ALA A 204 -4.44 -18.40 -7.39
N GLU A 205 -5.18 -19.10 -8.25
CA GLU A 205 -6.04 -18.50 -9.26
C GLU A 205 -7.19 -17.69 -8.63
N GLU A 206 -7.80 -18.18 -7.55
CA GLU A 206 -8.82 -17.47 -6.79
C GLU A 206 -8.29 -16.13 -6.23
N LEU A 207 -7.07 -16.11 -5.67
CA LEU A 207 -6.47 -14.88 -5.18
C LEU A 207 -6.21 -13.88 -6.32
N GLN A 208 -5.69 -14.36 -7.46
CA GLN A 208 -5.49 -13.49 -8.63
C GLN A 208 -6.81 -12.86 -9.07
N HIS A 209 -7.87 -13.66 -9.15
CA HIS A 209 -9.21 -13.19 -9.50
C HIS A 209 -9.74 -12.13 -8.51
N HIS A 210 -9.56 -12.34 -7.21
CA HIS A 210 -9.97 -11.35 -6.21
C HIS A 210 -9.21 -10.02 -6.34
N VAL A 211 -7.93 -10.06 -6.69
CA VAL A 211 -7.18 -8.82 -6.93
C VAL A 211 -7.66 -8.13 -8.20
N ASP A 212 -7.95 -8.89 -9.28
CA ASP A 212 -8.52 -8.35 -10.52
C ASP A 212 -9.88 -7.68 -10.27
N GLU A 213 -10.76 -8.33 -9.49
CA GLU A 213 -12.04 -7.76 -9.07
C GLU A 213 -11.88 -6.46 -8.27
N LEU A 214 -10.93 -6.41 -7.35
CA LEU A 214 -10.64 -5.20 -6.57
C LEU A 214 -10.17 -4.06 -7.48
N GLU A 215 -9.24 -4.32 -8.39
CA GLU A 215 -8.72 -3.32 -9.33
C GLU A 215 -9.82 -2.79 -10.25
N GLU A 216 -10.66 -3.67 -10.78
CA GLU A 216 -11.82 -3.27 -11.58
C GLU A 216 -12.77 -2.39 -10.80
N ARG A 217 -13.09 -2.76 -9.58
CA ARG A 217 -13.99 -2.01 -8.71
C ARG A 217 -13.42 -0.65 -8.32
N ILE A 218 -12.11 -0.56 -8.03
CA ILE A 218 -11.42 0.72 -7.79
C ILE A 218 -11.58 1.63 -9.01
N ARG A 219 -11.35 1.10 -10.22
CA ARG A 219 -11.47 1.84 -11.48
C ARG A 219 -12.91 2.36 -11.71
N GLN A 220 -13.91 1.49 -11.49
CA GLN A 220 -15.33 1.87 -11.63
C GLN A 220 -15.73 2.98 -10.66
N LEU A 221 -15.31 2.87 -9.40
CA LEU A 221 -15.60 3.87 -8.37
C LEU A 221 -14.92 5.21 -8.68
N ALA A 222 -13.66 5.19 -9.11
CA ALA A 222 -12.93 6.40 -9.51
C ALA A 222 -13.56 7.06 -10.73
N GLU A 223 -14.01 6.27 -11.71
CA GLU A 223 -14.72 6.77 -12.89
C GLU A 223 -16.08 7.39 -12.51
N ALA A 224 -16.84 6.73 -11.63
CA ALA A 224 -18.11 7.27 -11.15
C ALA A 224 -17.92 8.60 -10.39
N GLU A 225 -16.90 8.71 -9.56
CA GLU A 225 -16.55 9.95 -8.85
C GLU A 225 -16.13 11.06 -9.80
N ARG A 226 -15.29 10.74 -10.80
CA ARG A 226 -14.89 11.70 -11.82
C ARG A 226 -16.12 12.23 -12.58
N ARG A 227 -17.02 11.33 -13.02
CA ARG A 227 -18.28 11.73 -13.68
C ARG A 227 -19.18 12.56 -12.79
N ALA A 228 -19.26 12.23 -11.51
CA ALA A 228 -20.06 13.00 -10.54
C ALA A 228 -19.46 14.38 -10.26
N ALA A 229 -18.14 14.51 -10.34
CA ALA A 229 -17.43 15.77 -10.18
C ALA A 229 -17.43 16.65 -11.44
N GLU A 230 -17.78 16.10 -12.61
CA GLU A 230 -17.89 16.88 -13.83
C GLU A 230 -18.93 17.98 -13.68
N ARG A 231 -18.60 19.16 -14.16
CA ARG A 231 -19.50 20.31 -14.23
C ARG A 231 -19.56 20.81 -15.67
N PRO A 232 -20.71 21.33 -16.12
CA PRO A 232 -20.76 22.03 -17.40
C PRO A 232 -19.83 23.23 -17.39
N LEU A 233 -19.41 23.69 -18.58
CA LEU A 233 -18.53 24.84 -18.72
C LEU A 233 -19.19 26.14 -18.27
N LEU A 234 -20.50 26.27 -18.52
CA LEU A 234 -21.35 27.36 -18.02
C LEU A 234 -22.13 26.87 -16.79
N ASP A 235 -22.13 27.63 -15.72
CA ASP A 235 -22.94 27.35 -14.54
C ASP A 235 -24.39 27.84 -14.72
N GLY A 236 -25.26 27.60 -13.72
CA GLY A 236 -26.66 27.96 -13.79
C GLY A 236 -26.89 29.48 -13.92
N HIS A 237 -26.03 30.31 -13.36
CA HIS A 237 -26.09 31.74 -13.47
C HIS A 237 -25.75 32.23 -14.88
N ALA A 238 -24.67 31.71 -15.45
CA ALA A 238 -24.28 32.01 -16.82
C ALA A 238 -25.36 31.57 -17.83
N VAL A 239 -25.97 30.38 -17.63
CA VAL A 239 -27.09 29.91 -18.47
C VAL A 239 -28.32 30.84 -18.36
N MET A 240 -28.70 31.22 -17.16
CA MET A 240 -29.81 32.17 -16.97
C MET A 240 -29.54 33.50 -17.65
N GLN A 241 -28.35 34.04 -17.50
CA GLN A 241 -27.97 35.31 -18.12
C GLN A 241 -27.92 35.20 -19.65
N HIS A 242 -27.34 34.13 -20.20
CA HIS A 242 -27.19 33.93 -21.65
C HIS A 242 -28.53 33.70 -22.35
N LEU A 243 -29.41 32.88 -21.81
CA LEU A 243 -30.73 32.55 -22.40
C LEU A 243 -31.86 33.47 -21.98
N GLY A 244 -31.62 34.44 -21.06
CA GLY A 244 -32.66 35.33 -20.54
C GLY A 244 -33.71 34.62 -19.67
N LEU A 245 -33.31 33.54 -18.97
CA LEU A 245 -34.23 32.72 -18.18
C LEU A 245 -34.20 33.11 -16.70
N GLY A 246 -35.36 32.89 -16.03
CA GLY A 246 -35.39 32.85 -14.58
C GLY A 246 -34.95 31.49 -14.02
N ALA A 247 -34.82 31.41 -12.69
CA ALA A 247 -34.54 30.12 -12.05
C ALA A 247 -35.73 29.15 -12.27
N GLY A 248 -35.46 28.00 -12.88
CA GLY A 248 -36.50 27.04 -13.23
C GLY A 248 -35.98 25.71 -13.79
N PRO A 249 -36.89 24.80 -14.13
CA PRO A 249 -36.57 23.48 -14.69
C PRO A 249 -35.75 23.58 -15.98
N GLU A 250 -35.99 24.60 -16.81
CA GLU A 250 -35.32 24.82 -18.08
C GLU A 250 -33.82 25.03 -17.90
N VAL A 251 -33.40 25.75 -16.85
CA VAL A 251 -31.98 25.90 -16.50
C VAL A 251 -31.35 24.56 -16.16
N GLY A 252 -32.08 23.69 -15.44
CA GLY A 252 -31.62 22.34 -15.13
C GLY A 252 -31.46 21.47 -16.37
N GLU A 253 -32.31 21.64 -17.38
CA GLU A 253 -32.22 20.94 -18.65
C GLU A 253 -31.06 21.43 -19.50
N ALA A 254 -30.88 22.75 -19.57
CA ALA A 254 -29.70 23.35 -20.24
C ALA A 254 -28.38 22.89 -19.61
N LEU A 255 -28.32 22.85 -18.29
CA LEU A 255 -27.13 22.32 -17.60
C LEU A 255 -26.87 20.83 -17.89
N ARG A 256 -27.90 20.01 -18.01
CA ARG A 256 -27.76 18.59 -18.42
C ARG A 256 -27.27 18.49 -19.85
N PHE A 257 -27.80 19.29 -20.78
CA PHE A 257 -27.30 19.36 -22.15
C PHE A 257 -25.82 19.76 -22.20
N LEU A 258 -25.45 20.85 -21.53
CA LEU A 258 -24.06 21.34 -21.47
C LEU A 258 -23.11 20.32 -20.86
N LEU A 259 -23.55 19.56 -19.85
CA LEU A 259 -22.75 18.48 -19.28
C LEU A 259 -22.51 17.35 -20.29
N GLN A 260 -23.54 16.98 -21.06
CA GLN A 260 -23.40 16.00 -22.14
C GLN A 260 -22.50 16.51 -23.27
N LEU A 261 -22.62 17.79 -23.63
CA LEU A 261 -21.77 18.43 -24.63
C LEU A 261 -20.30 18.40 -24.19
N ARG A 262 -20.00 18.75 -22.94
CA ARG A 262 -18.63 18.68 -22.39
C ARG A 262 -18.06 17.27 -22.40
N ARG A 263 -18.88 16.26 -22.15
CA ARG A 263 -18.45 14.84 -22.21
C ARG A 263 -18.08 14.39 -23.63
N ARG A 264 -18.81 14.90 -24.64
CA ARG A 264 -18.57 14.55 -26.04
C ARG A 264 -17.43 15.36 -26.67
N ALA A 265 -17.23 16.57 -26.22
CA ALA A 265 -16.25 17.52 -26.75
C ALA A 265 -15.63 18.34 -25.59
N PRO A 266 -14.68 17.76 -24.84
CA PRO A 266 -14.11 18.37 -23.64
C PRO A 266 -13.32 19.66 -23.90
N ASP A 267 -12.83 19.83 -25.13
CA ASP A 267 -11.95 20.95 -25.54
C ASP A 267 -12.71 22.16 -26.11
N LEU A 268 -14.05 22.14 -26.09
CA LEU A 268 -14.83 23.28 -26.55
C LEU A 268 -14.61 24.52 -25.67
N GLY A 269 -14.34 25.66 -26.31
CA GLY A 269 -14.30 26.96 -25.66
C GLY A 269 -15.68 27.48 -25.28
N VAL A 270 -15.70 28.58 -24.50
CA VAL A 270 -16.94 29.20 -24.02
C VAL A 270 -17.83 29.63 -25.19
N GLU A 271 -17.32 30.37 -26.16
CA GLU A 271 -18.08 30.87 -27.31
C GLU A 271 -18.77 29.77 -28.12
N GLU A 272 -18.08 28.68 -28.40
CA GLU A 272 -18.66 27.54 -29.12
C GLU A 272 -19.69 26.78 -28.25
N THR A 273 -19.46 26.74 -26.94
CA THR A 273 -20.40 26.15 -26.00
C THR A 273 -21.71 26.94 -25.94
N GLU A 274 -21.61 28.26 -25.92
CA GLU A 274 -22.76 29.17 -25.96
C GLU A 274 -23.53 29.03 -27.28
N ARG A 275 -22.84 29.00 -28.44
CA ARG A 275 -23.46 28.77 -29.73
C ARG A 275 -24.23 27.43 -29.78
N ARG A 276 -23.66 26.35 -29.25
CA ARG A 276 -24.33 25.05 -29.16
C ARG A 276 -25.52 25.06 -28.20
N LEU A 277 -25.44 25.86 -27.17
CA LEU A 277 -26.55 26.04 -26.22
C LEU A 277 -27.74 26.78 -26.91
N ASP A 278 -27.44 27.82 -27.70
CA ASP A 278 -28.45 28.56 -28.47
C ASP A 278 -29.13 27.66 -29.50
N GLU A 279 -28.39 26.86 -30.26
CA GLU A 279 -28.94 25.89 -31.22
C GLU A 279 -29.88 24.90 -30.54
N TRP A 280 -29.42 24.29 -29.45
CA TRP A 280 -30.22 23.33 -28.68
C TRP A 280 -31.49 23.98 -28.08
N TRP A 281 -31.36 25.23 -27.63
CA TRP A 281 -32.50 25.96 -27.03
C TRP A 281 -33.55 26.35 -28.07
N ALA A 282 -33.13 26.78 -29.26
CA ALA A 282 -34.03 27.11 -30.38
C ALA A 282 -34.81 25.88 -30.84
N GLU A 283 -34.16 24.75 -31.09
CA GLU A 283 -34.83 23.49 -31.47
C GLU A 283 -35.90 23.05 -30.46
N ARG A 284 -35.69 23.32 -29.20
CA ARG A 284 -36.62 22.91 -28.13
C ARG A 284 -37.86 23.80 -28.06
N ARG A 285 -37.72 25.07 -28.37
CA ARG A 285 -38.86 26.02 -28.43
C ARG A 285 -39.76 25.71 -29.60
N ASP A 286 -39.21 25.35 -30.75
CA ASP A 286 -39.95 25.00 -31.95
C ASP A 286 -40.81 23.71 -31.80
N VAL A 287 -40.47 22.84 -30.86
CA VAL A 287 -41.20 21.60 -30.56
C VAL A 287 -42.37 21.83 -29.56
N THR A 288 -42.35 22.96 -28.85
CA THR A 288 -43.31 23.22 -27.76
C THR A 288 -44.44 24.20 -28.18
N ASP A 289 -44.30 24.88 -29.33
CA ASP A 289 -45.31 25.65 -30.04
C ASP A 289 -46.05 24.79 -31.09
#